data_bf60d947e2c1fc0249195cd0d363f549
#
_entry.id   bf60d947e2c1fc0249195cd0d363f549
#
_cell.length_a   1.000
_cell.length_b   1.000
_cell.length_c   1.000
_cell.angle_alpha   90.00
_cell.angle_beta   90.00
_cell.angle_gamma   90.00
#
_symmetry.space_group_name_H-M   'P 1'
#
loop_
_entity.id
_entity.type
_entity.pdbx_description
1 polymer ?
#
loop_
_entity_poly.entity_id
_entity_poly.type
_entity_poly.pdbx_seq_one_letter_code
_entity_poly.pdbx_strand_id
1 'polypeptide(L)'
;MDKQKILAIVGPTGIGKTSLSVWLAKQFNGEIISCDSMQVYKKMDIGTAKVTKEEMEGIHHELIDVQDYDEAYNVKVFQEKCRKAIDDVVKRGKFPILCGGTGLYLKAALYDYEFQEEKEDEAFKSYLDSKSNEELVKMLEEQDRKALEKIHPNNRKRLIRALQICHSGTPKSEQEDKQQHIPLYDVYFLGLDVDRNILHDRINKRVDIMFENGLVKEVEELFSNPQTWEYTSFQGIGYKEFKDCLLYTSPSPRDRTRSR
;
A
#
# COMPACT_ATOMS: atom_id res chain seq x y z
N MET A 1 29.24 15.49 -0.57
CA MET A 1 28.17 15.95 -1.47
C MET A 1 26.93 16.19 -0.65
N ASP A 2 26.26 17.30 -0.85
CA ASP A 2 24.98 17.56 -0.19
C ASP A 2 23.94 16.55 -0.67
N LYS A 3 23.15 16.01 0.26
CA LYS A 3 22.07 15.07 -0.08
C LYS A 3 20.96 15.79 -0.85
N GLN A 4 20.32 15.08 -1.79
CA GLN A 4 19.14 15.60 -2.48
C GLN A 4 18.05 15.97 -1.47
N LYS A 5 17.53 17.19 -1.55
CA LYS A 5 16.41 17.66 -0.72
C LYS A 5 15.08 17.13 -1.24
N ILE A 6 14.25 16.68 -0.32
CA ILE A 6 12.91 16.11 -0.60
C ILE A 6 11.93 16.67 0.42
N LEU A 7 10.69 16.93 -0.01
CA LEU A 7 9.57 17.17 0.88
C LEU A 7 8.71 15.90 0.95
N ALA A 8 8.41 15.41 2.13
CA ALA A 8 7.51 14.29 2.37
C ALA A 8 6.25 14.74 3.12
N ILE A 9 5.09 14.70 2.49
CA ILE A 9 3.79 15.06 3.05
C ILE A 9 3.12 13.78 3.54
N VAL A 10 2.90 13.71 4.85
CA VAL A 10 2.37 12.52 5.52
C VAL A 10 1.10 12.85 6.32
N GLY A 11 0.26 11.85 6.53
CA GLY A 11 -0.97 11.99 7.30
C GLY A 11 -2.02 10.97 6.91
N PRO A 12 -3.12 10.86 7.66
CA PRO A 12 -4.18 9.90 7.39
C PRO A 12 -4.91 10.19 6.06
N THR A 13 -5.66 9.19 5.59
CA THR A 13 -6.56 9.34 4.43
C THR A 13 -7.62 10.42 4.73
N GLY A 14 -8.01 11.20 3.72
CA GLY A 14 -9.06 12.22 3.86
C GLY A 14 -8.64 13.53 4.50
N ILE A 15 -7.34 13.70 4.87
CA ILE A 15 -6.88 14.91 5.57
C ILE A 15 -6.59 16.11 4.65
N GLY A 16 -6.48 15.90 3.32
CA GLY A 16 -6.19 16.97 2.36
C GLY A 16 -4.75 16.99 1.85
N LYS A 17 -4.00 15.86 1.95
CA LYS A 17 -2.62 15.77 1.45
C LYS A 17 -2.49 16.15 -0.03
N THR A 18 -3.42 15.68 -0.87
CA THR A 18 -3.39 15.90 -2.33
C THR A 18 -3.44 17.38 -2.68
N SER A 19 -4.42 18.11 -2.18
CA SER A 19 -4.54 19.55 -2.46
C SER A 19 -3.33 20.34 -1.98
N LEU A 20 -2.80 20.00 -0.79
CA LEU A 20 -1.59 20.62 -0.26
C LEU A 20 -0.37 20.30 -1.10
N SER A 21 -0.21 19.05 -1.55
CA SER A 21 0.94 18.65 -2.39
C SER A 21 0.94 19.38 -3.74
N VAL A 22 -0.23 19.53 -4.37
CA VAL A 22 -0.38 20.27 -5.62
C VAL A 22 -0.05 21.75 -5.42
N TRP A 23 -0.56 22.37 -4.35
CA TRP A 23 -0.24 23.75 -4.02
C TRP A 23 1.27 23.95 -3.80
N LEU A 24 1.91 23.10 -3.02
CA LEU A 24 3.36 23.15 -2.76
C LEU A 24 4.18 22.88 -4.04
N ALA A 25 3.73 21.96 -4.88
CA ALA A 25 4.39 21.68 -6.16
C ALA A 25 4.42 22.92 -7.06
N LYS A 26 3.34 23.71 -7.09
CA LYS A 26 3.32 24.99 -7.82
C LYS A 26 4.28 26.01 -7.23
N GLN A 27 4.40 26.11 -5.89
CA GLN A 27 5.27 27.07 -5.23
C GLN A 27 6.76 26.74 -5.41
N PHE A 28 7.10 25.46 -5.40
CA PHE A 28 8.51 25.00 -5.43
C PHE A 28 8.96 24.48 -6.77
N ASN A 29 8.20 24.67 -7.85
CA ASN A 29 8.48 24.08 -9.16
C ASN A 29 8.70 22.56 -9.04
N GLY A 30 7.82 21.89 -8.27
CA GLY A 30 7.96 20.49 -7.91
C GLY A 30 7.09 19.57 -8.75
N GLU A 31 7.36 18.27 -8.61
CA GLU A 31 6.52 17.17 -9.08
C GLU A 31 6.22 16.23 -7.92
N ILE A 32 5.07 15.55 -7.99
CA ILE A 32 4.57 14.73 -6.90
C ILE A 32 4.87 13.25 -7.18
N ILE A 33 5.33 12.54 -6.15
CA ILE A 33 5.54 11.09 -6.19
C ILE A 33 4.56 10.48 -5.19
N SER A 34 3.59 9.71 -5.70
CA SER A 34 2.58 9.06 -4.86
C SER A 34 3.21 7.93 -4.03
N CYS A 35 3.04 7.99 -2.72
CA CYS A 35 3.41 6.94 -1.77
C CYS A 35 2.17 6.20 -1.24
N ASP A 36 1.16 6.03 -2.08
CA ASP A 36 -0.03 5.25 -1.81
C ASP A 36 0.12 3.84 -2.39
N SER A 37 -0.27 2.82 -1.61
CA SER A 37 -0.14 1.41 -2.03
C SER A 37 -1.25 0.95 -2.97
N MET A 38 -2.29 1.76 -3.17
CA MET A 38 -3.46 1.39 -3.95
C MET A 38 -3.62 2.23 -5.23
N GLN A 39 -3.26 3.51 -5.21
CA GLN A 39 -3.35 4.39 -6.39
C GLN A 39 -2.37 4.01 -7.53
N VAL A 40 -1.46 3.09 -7.27
CA VAL A 40 -0.52 2.53 -8.26
C VAL A 40 -1.22 1.66 -9.29
N TYR A 41 -2.38 1.08 -8.96
CA TYR A 41 -3.09 0.13 -9.81
C TYR A 41 -3.97 0.85 -10.84
N LYS A 42 -3.82 0.45 -12.11
CA LYS A 42 -4.69 0.90 -13.20
C LYS A 42 -6.13 0.43 -12.99
N LYS A 43 -7.09 1.22 -13.45
CA LYS A 43 -8.54 0.94 -13.42
C LYS A 43 -9.16 0.87 -12.01
N MET A 44 -8.39 1.07 -10.97
CA MET A 44 -8.86 1.16 -9.59
C MET A 44 -8.86 2.63 -9.17
N ASP A 45 -9.87 3.38 -9.63
CA ASP A 45 -9.86 4.85 -9.56
C ASP A 45 -10.73 5.36 -8.41
N ILE A 46 -11.98 4.92 -8.36
CA ILE A 46 -12.96 5.40 -7.39
C ILE A 46 -12.64 4.86 -5.99
N GLY A 47 -12.50 3.54 -5.84
CA GLY A 47 -12.26 2.91 -4.55
C GLY A 47 -10.91 3.25 -3.90
N THR A 48 -9.92 3.65 -4.69
CA THR A 48 -8.63 4.16 -4.18
C THR A 48 -8.67 5.67 -3.94
N ALA A 49 -9.74 6.36 -4.33
CA ALA A 49 -9.82 7.82 -4.43
C ALA A 49 -8.58 8.39 -5.13
N LYS A 50 -8.28 7.83 -6.30
CA LYS A 50 -7.16 8.27 -7.13
C LYS A 50 -7.33 9.75 -7.48
N VAL A 51 -6.23 10.49 -7.44
CA VAL A 51 -6.23 11.89 -7.83
C VAL A 51 -6.65 12.03 -9.29
N THR A 52 -7.63 12.88 -9.57
CA THR A 52 -8.11 13.13 -10.94
C THR A 52 -7.20 14.12 -11.67
N LYS A 53 -7.33 14.18 -12.99
CA LYS A 53 -6.57 15.17 -13.81
C LYS A 53 -6.88 16.61 -13.42
N GLU A 54 -8.11 16.87 -13.02
CA GLU A 54 -8.59 18.16 -12.53
C GLU A 54 -7.90 18.50 -11.20
N GLU A 55 -7.83 17.55 -10.27
CA GLU A 55 -7.17 17.73 -8.98
C GLU A 55 -5.65 17.84 -9.10
N MET A 56 -5.04 17.23 -10.12
CA MET A 56 -3.61 17.38 -10.42
C MET A 56 -3.25 18.80 -10.84
N GLU A 57 -4.18 19.57 -11.37
CA GLU A 57 -4.01 20.97 -11.83
C GLU A 57 -2.75 21.16 -12.72
N GLY A 58 -2.47 20.18 -13.58
CA GLY A 58 -1.31 20.17 -14.47
C GLY A 58 0.02 19.80 -13.83
N ILE A 59 0.07 19.50 -12.54
CA ILE A 59 1.27 18.98 -11.87
C ILE A 59 1.46 17.49 -12.22
N HIS A 60 2.67 17.15 -12.61
CA HIS A 60 3.01 15.74 -12.90
C HIS A 60 3.04 14.92 -11.62
N HIS A 61 2.39 13.74 -11.67
CA HIS A 61 2.36 12.77 -10.59
C HIS A 61 3.00 11.46 -11.06
N GLU A 62 4.02 11.04 -10.36
CA GLU A 62 4.66 9.74 -10.52
C GLU A 62 4.01 8.67 -9.64
N LEU A 63 4.12 7.41 -10.02
CA LEU A 63 3.63 6.23 -9.31
C LEU A 63 2.10 6.17 -9.15
N ILE A 64 1.38 6.72 -10.12
CA ILE A 64 -0.05 6.53 -10.31
C ILE A 64 -0.26 5.77 -11.60
N ASP A 65 -1.16 4.77 -11.61
CA ASP A 65 -1.45 3.92 -12.79
C ASP A 65 -0.23 3.21 -13.40
N VAL A 66 0.70 2.77 -12.57
CA VAL A 66 1.97 2.16 -13.00
C VAL A 66 1.99 0.65 -12.92
N GLN A 67 0.90 0.02 -12.43
CA GLN A 67 0.80 -1.42 -12.21
C GLN A 67 -0.57 -1.93 -12.65
N ASP A 68 -0.65 -3.09 -13.29
CA ASP A 68 -1.93 -3.73 -13.55
C ASP A 68 -2.48 -4.36 -12.26
N TYR A 69 -3.81 -4.36 -12.10
CA TYR A 69 -4.45 -4.77 -10.83
C TYR A 69 -4.29 -6.25 -10.49
N ASP A 70 -3.97 -7.10 -11.49
CA ASP A 70 -3.70 -8.52 -11.35
C ASP A 70 -2.23 -8.85 -11.09
N GLU A 71 -1.37 -7.84 -11.09
CA GLU A 71 0.05 -7.99 -10.79
C GLU A 71 0.36 -7.63 -9.33
N ALA A 72 1.33 -8.34 -8.74
CA ALA A 72 1.75 -8.07 -7.39
C ALA A 72 2.55 -6.77 -7.30
N TYR A 73 2.19 -5.92 -6.33
CA TYR A 73 2.94 -4.72 -5.98
C TYR A 73 3.30 -4.73 -4.50
N ASN A 74 4.57 -4.76 -4.21
CA ASN A 74 5.06 -4.84 -2.84
C ASN A 74 6.01 -3.68 -2.52
N VAL A 75 6.43 -3.60 -1.27
CA VAL A 75 7.28 -2.50 -0.78
C VAL A 75 8.66 -2.46 -1.45
N LYS A 76 9.21 -3.59 -1.92
CA LYS A 76 10.49 -3.65 -2.65
C LYS A 76 10.33 -3.01 -4.04
N VAL A 77 9.29 -3.41 -4.77
CA VAL A 77 8.96 -2.81 -6.08
C VAL A 77 8.70 -1.31 -5.94
N PHE A 78 7.97 -0.91 -4.89
CA PHE A 78 7.76 0.51 -4.61
C PHE A 78 9.08 1.24 -4.36
N GLN A 79 9.96 0.70 -3.53
CA GLN A 79 11.26 1.31 -3.21
C GLN A 79 12.06 1.62 -4.48
N GLU A 80 12.20 0.63 -5.36
CA GLU A 80 12.94 0.74 -6.61
C GLU A 80 12.32 1.80 -7.54
N LYS A 81 11.00 1.73 -7.75
CA LYS A 81 10.27 2.69 -8.59
C LYS A 81 10.30 4.10 -8.00
N CYS A 82 10.16 4.25 -6.67
CA CYS A 82 10.16 5.54 -6.00
C CYS A 82 11.54 6.23 -6.08
N ARG A 83 12.62 5.50 -5.82
CA ARG A 83 13.99 6.05 -5.95
C ARG A 83 14.26 6.48 -7.39
N LYS A 84 13.87 5.66 -8.36
CA LYS A 84 13.97 6.03 -9.78
C LYS A 84 13.15 7.28 -10.10
N ALA A 85 11.91 7.38 -9.60
CA ALA A 85 11.06 8.55 -9.81
C ALA A 85 11.69 9.82 -9.20
N ILE A 86 12.30 9.73 -8.00
CA ILE A 86 13.04 10.85 -7.39
C ILE A 86 14.15 11.32 -8.33
N ASP A 87 14.97 10.39 -8.83
CA ASP A 87 16.08 10.72 -9.74
C ASP A 87 15.57 11.36 -11.05
N ASP A 88 14.46 10.86 -11.59
CA ASP A 88 13.90 11.37 -12.84
C ASP A 88 13.29 12.76 -12.67
N VAL A 89 12.60 13.03 -11.53
CA VAL A 89 12.12 14.37 -11.15
C VAL A 89 13.29 15.36 -11.05
N VAL A 90 14.36 14.98 -10.37
CA VAL A 90 15.58 15.82 -10.22
C VAL A 90 16.24 16.09 -11.57
N LYS A 91 16.36 15.09 -12.45
CA LYS A 91 16.91 15.26 -13.80
C LYS A 91 16.10 16.25 -14.65
N ARG A 92 14.79 16.34 -14.41
CA ARG A 92 13.91 17.35 -15.06
C ARG A 92 14.05 18.74 -14.45
N GLY A 93 14.93 18.93 -13.46
CA GLY A 93 15.11 20.21 -12.75
C GLY A 93 13.92 20.57 -11.86
N LYS A 94 13.17 19.55 -11.40
CA LYS A 94 12.00 19.71 -10.52
C LYS A 94 12.32 19.31 -9.10
N PHE A 95 11.54 19.85 -8.15
CA PHE A 95 11.66 19.54 -6.73
C PHE A 95 10.81 18.29 -6.40
N PRO A 96 11.37 17.19 -5.86
CA PRO A 96 10.60 15.99 -5.55
C PRO A 96 9.78 16.17 -4.28
N ILE A 97 8.46 15.91 -4.40
CA ILE A 97 7.48 15.94 -3.30
C ILE A 97 6.86 14.57 -3.17
N LEU A 98 7.17 13.84 -2.12
CA LEU A 98 6.54 12.57 -1.79
C LEU A 98 5.22 12.83 -1.04
N CYS A 99 4.13 12.19 -1.48
CA CYS A 99 2.82 12.38 -0.87
C CYS A 99 2.14 11.03 -0.59
N GLY A 100 1.85 10.72 0.68
CA GLY A 100 1.14 9.49 1.02
C GLY A 100 1.00 9.21 2.50
N GLY A 101 0.24 8.13 2.81
CA GLY A 101 -0.03 7.69 4.17
C GLY A 101 0.68 6.40 4.58
N THR A 102 1.39 5.73 3.66
CA THR A 102 2.01 4.42 3.90
C THR A 102 3.42 4.58 4.46
N GLY A 103 3.52 4.62 5.81
CA GLY A 103 4.79 4.85 6.51
C GLY A 103 5.91 3.88 6.13
N LEU A 104 5.58 2.58 5.90
CA LEU A 104 6.56 1.59 5.47
C LEU A 104 7.15 1.92 4.09
N TYR A 105 6.34 2.44 3.17
CA TYR A 105 6.78 2.84 1.84
C TYR A 105 7.77 4.00 1.91
N LEU A 106 7.42 5.04 2.66
CA LEU A 106 8.31 6.18 2.88
C LEU A 106 9.63 5.76 3.54
N LYS A 107 9.56 4.90 4.57
CA LYS A 107 10.76 4.37 5.23
C LYS A 107 11.62 3.59 4.26
N ALA A 108 11.04 2.71 3.45
CA ALA A 108 11.77 1.92 2.46
C ALA A 108 12.43 2.79 1.39
N ALA A 109 11.74 3.83 0.89
CA ALA A 109 12.26 4.71 -0.15
C ALA A 109 13.39 5.64 0.33
N LEU A 110 13.21 6.24 1.52
CA LEU A 110 14.01 7.37 1.99
C LEU A 110 15.24 6.97 2.81
N TYR A 111 15.27 5.75 3.32
CA TYR A 111 16.38 5.24 4.14
C TYR A 111 17.08 4.07 3.43
N ASP A 112 18.21 3.66 3.96
CA ASP A 112 19.04 2.53 3.53
C ASP A 112 18.38 1.16 3.77
N TYR A 113 17.07 1.07 3.59
CA TYR A 113 16.29 -0.13 3.85
C TYR A 113 16.62 -1.22 2.83
N GLU A 114 17.15 -2.35 3.29
CA GLU A 114 17.46 -3.51 2.47
C GLU A 114 16.41 -4.60 2.66
N PHE A 115 15.94 -5.15 1.54
CA PHE A 115 15.09 -6.32 1.53
C PHE A 115 15.95 -7.54 1.22
N GLN A 116 15.89 -8.53 2.10
CA GLN A 116 16.52 -9.82 1.81
C GLN A 116 15.71 -10.55 0.73
N GLU A 117 16.41 -11.27 -0.14
CA GLU A 117 15.76 -12.16 -1.10
C GLU A 117 15.22 -13.37 -0.33
N GLU A 118 13.91 -13.45 -0.28
CA GLU A 118 13.21 -14.58 0.30
C GLU A 118 12.83 -15.54 -0.83
N LYS A 119 13.19 -16.80 -0.68
CA LYS A 119 12.63 -17.84 -1.53
C LYS A 119 11.24 -18.17 -1.01
N GLU A 120 10.24 -17.96 -1.86
CA GLU A 120 8.88 -18.37 -1.56
C GLU A 120 8.85 -19.92 -1.48
N ASP A 121 8.54 -20.44 -0.30
CA ASP A 121 8.32 -21.86 -0.05
C ASP A 121 6.80 -22.06 0.16
N GLU A 122 6.12 -22.40 -0.93
CA GLU A 122 4.67 -22.65 -0.92
C GLU A 122 4.29 -23.86 -0.05
N ALA A 123 5.17 -24.87 0.07
CA ALA A 123 4.91 -26.02 0.94
C ALA A 123 4.95 -25.59 2.40
N PHE A 124 5.94 -24.76 2.78
CA PHE A 124 6.04 -24.23 4.13
C PHE A 124 4.89 -23.26 4.44
N LYS A 125 4.49 -22.43 3.51
CA LYS A 125 3.33 -21.54 3.65
C LYS A 125 2.05 -22.34 3.90
N SER A 126 1.79 -23.38 3.10
CA SER A 126 0.63 -24.28 3.27
C SER A 126 0.65 -24.98 4.62
N TYR A 127 1.84 -25.40 5.08
CA TYR A 127 2.01 -25.96 6.42
C TYR A 127 1.64 -24.95 7.51
N LEU A 128 2.10 -23.71 7.42
CA LEU A 128 1.73 -22.64 8.37
C LEU A 128 0.25 -22.30 8.32
N ASP A 129 -0.35 -22.34 7.13
CA ASP A 129 -1.79 -22.09 6.96
C ASP A 129 -2.67 -23.17 7.59
N SER A 130 -2.15 -24.38 7.80
CA SER A 130 -2.83 -25.47 8.53
C SER A 130 -2.80 -25.32 10.06
N LYS A 131 -1.95 -24.43 10.60
CA LYS A 131 -1.72 -24.28 12.05
C LYS A 131 -2.72 -23.31 12.70
N SER A 132 -3.03 -23.53 13.99
CA SER A 132 -3.78 -22.56 14.79
C SER A 132 -2.92 -21.33 15.13
N ASN A 133 -3.53 -20.24 15.54
CA ASN A 133 -2.78 -19.06 15.97
C ASN A 133 -1.88 -19.35 17.19
N GLU A 134 -2.34 -20.19 18.12
CA GLU A 134 -1.59 -20.60 19.30
C GLU A 134 -0.34 -21.40 18.91
N GLU A 135 -0.45 -22.31 17.93
CA GLU A 135 0.68 -23.05 17.39
C GLU A 135 1.69 -22.13 16.71
N LEU A 136 1.20 -21.17 15.87
CA LEU A 136 2.06 -20.19 15.20
C LEU A 136 2.81 -19.30 16.19
N VAL A 137 2.15 -18.88 17.27
CA VAL A 137 2.78 -18.10 18.35
C VAL A 137 3.90 -18.90 19.01
N LYS A 138 3.66 -20.17 19.36
CA LYS A 138 4.69 -21.04 19.96
C LYS A 138 5.89 -21.23 19.02
N MET A 139 5.61 -21.51 17.74
CA MET A 139 6.68 -21.64 16.74
C MET A 139 7.52 -20.36 16.62
N LEU A 140 6.87 -19.20 16.64
CA LEU A 140 7.57 -17.91 16.55
C LEU A 140 8.30 -17.58 17.86
N GLU A 141 7.79 -17.98 19.02
CA GLU A 141 8.48 -17.82 20.30
C GLU A 141 9.80 -18.57 20.34
N GLU A 142 9.86 -19.75 19.73
CA GLU A 142 11.08 -20.57 19.63
C GLU A 142 12.10 -20.01 18.64
N GLN A 143 11.65 -19.36 17.56
CA GLN A 143 12.52 -18.90 16.48
C GLN A 143 12.88 -17.41 16.57
N ASP A 144 11.93 -16.56 17.00
CA ASP A 144 12.11 -15.11 17.11
C ASP A 144 11.19 -14.50 18.19
N ARG A 145 11.53 -14.71 19.45
CA ARG A 145 10.75 -14.19 20.58
C ARG A 145 10.58 -12.68 20.56
N LYS A 146 11.59 -11.92 20.10
CA LYS A 146 11.52 -10.46 19.99
C LYS A 146 10.46 -9.99 19.00
N ALA A 147 10.19 -10.75 17.94
CA ALA A 147 9.13 -10.42 17.00
C ALA A 147 7.74 -10.48 17.63
N LEU A 148 7.52 -11.39 18.62
CA LEU A 148 6.24 -11.47 19.33
C LEU A 148 5.92 -10.24 20.17
N GLU A 149 6.91 -9.48 20.64
CA GLU A 149 6.68 -8.24 21.37
C GLU A 149 5.96 -7.18 20.50
N LYS A 150 6.11 -7.29 19.18
CA LYS A 150 5.56 -6.36 18.19
C LYS A 150 4.39 -6.93 17.40
N ILE A 151 4.13 -8.23 17.50
CA ILE A 151 3.08 -8.94 16.73
C ILE A 151 1.99 -9.42 17.67
N HIS A 152 0.77 -8.87 17.50
CA HIS A 152 -0.38 -9.33 18.27
C HIS A 152 -0.71 -10.80 17.92
N PRO A 153 -1.00 -11.70 18.89
CA PRO A 153 -1.27 -13.13 18.66
C PRO A 153 -2.40 -13.43 17.66
N ASN A 154 -3.39 -12.54 17.56
CA ASN A 154 -4.49 -12.67 16.60
C ASN A 154 -4.14 -12.17 15.19
N ASN A 155 -2.94 -11.64 14.98
CA ASN A 155 -2.53 -11.16 13.66
C ASN A 155 -1.85 -12.28 12.87
N ARG A 156 -2.69 -13.26 12.43
CA ARG A 156 -2.27 -14.46 11.71
C ARG A 156 -1.33 -14.15 10.53
N LYS A 157 -1.68 -13.16 9.70
CA LYS A 157 -0.86 -12.77 8.54
C LYS A 157 0.56 -12.36 8.94
N ARG A 158 0.69 -11.61 10.04
CA ARG A 158 2.02 -11.20 10.54
C ARG A 158 2.80 -12.33 11.19
N LEU A 159 2.12 -13.26 11.88
CA LEU A 159 2.75 -14.45 12.45
C LEU A 159 3.33 -15.34 11.36
N ILE A 160 2.52 -15.70 10.35
CA ILE A 160 2.96 -16.50 9.21
C ILE A 160 4.13 -15.81 8.49
N ARG A 161 4.02 -14.51 8.24
CA ARG A 161 5.09 -13.78 7.57
C ARG A 161 6.40 -13.77 8.35
N ALA A 162 6.35 -13.62 9.68
CA ALA A 162 7.53 -13.67 10.53
C ALA A 162 8.20 -15.06 10.51
N LEU A 163 7.39 -16.13 10.54
CA LEU A 163 7.88 -17.51 10.44
C LEU A 163 8.50 -17.81 9.07
N GLN A 164 7.92 -17.32 7.97
CA GLN A 164 8.52 -17.45 6.64
C GLN A 164 9.89 -16.75 6.57
N ILE A 165 10.02 -15.57 7.16
CA ILE A 165 11.29 -14.85 7.25
C ILE A 165 12.31 -15.65 8.07
N CYS A 166 11.93 -16.20 9.22
CA CYS A 166 12.82 -17.08 10.02
C CYS A 166 13.25 -18.31 9.22
N HIS A 167 12.33 -18.92 8.45
CA HIS A 167 12.63 -20.09 7.63
C HIS A 167 13.63 -19.78 6.50
N SER A 168 13.65 -18.57 5.99
CA SER A 168 14.61 -18.13 4.96
C SER A 168 16.03 -17.85 5.51
N GLY A 169 16.25 -17.95 6.82
CA GLY A 169 17.57 -18.01 7.45
C GLY A 169 17.91 -16.92 8.45
N THR A 170 17.29 -15.74 8.43
CA THR A 170 17.58 -14.67 9.40
C THR A 170 16.30 -14.21 10.08
N PRO A 171 16.19 -14.27 11.42
CA PRO A 171 15.03 -13.80 12.16
C PRO A 171 14.66 -12.35 11.83
N LYS A 172 13.36 -12.07 11.79
CA LYS A 172 12.86 -10.74 11.45
C LYS A 172 13.39 -9.65 12.39
N SER A 173 13.49 -9.95 13.68
CA SER A 173 14.02 -9.02 14.67
C SER A 173 15.48 -8.67 14.40
N GLU A 174 16.30 -9.65 13.98
CA GLU A 174 17.70 -9.40 13.63
C GLU A 174 17.85 -8.58 12.34
N GLN A 175 16.96 -8.78 11.37
CA GLN A 175 16.95 -7.97 10.17
C GLN A 175 16.62 -6.51 10.50
N GLU A 176 15.63 -6.29 11.38
CA GLU A 176 15.26 -4.95 11.85
C GLU A 176 16.40 -4.28 12.64
N ASP A 177 17.09 -5.03 13.50
CA ASP A 177 18.23 -4.53 14.32
C ASP A 177 19.46 -4.19 13.45
N LYS A 178 19.66 -4.87 12.34
CA LYS A 178 20.78 -4.61 11.41
C LYS A 178 20.54 -3.37 10.55
N GLN A 179 19.31 -2.92 10.40
CA GLN A 179 19.00 -1.73 9.61
C GLN A 179 19.34 -0.46 10.39
N GLN A 180 20.37 0.25 9.94
CA GLN A 180 20.84 1.48 10.60
C GLN A 180 19.92 2.68 10.38
N HIS A 181 18.93 2.57 9.46
CA HIS A 181 18.02 3.65 9.09
C HIS A 181 18.73 4.96 8.72
N ILE A 182 19.81 4.83 7.96
CA ILE A 182 20.56 6.00 7.49
C ILE A 182 19.73 6.70 6.40
N PRO A 183 19.41 7.99 6.55
CA PRO A 183 18.71 8.72 5.50
C PRO A 183 19.54 8.80 4.24
N LEU A 184 18.97 8.46 3.10
CA LEU A 184 19.62 8.60 1.78
C LEU A 184 19.51 10.03 1.25
N TYR A 185 18.51 10.76 1.68
CA TYR A 185 18.15 12.10 1.23
C TYR A 185 18.10 13.08 2.41
N ASP A 186 18.11 14.39 2.12
CA ASP A 186 17.77 15.45 3.07
C ASP A 186 16.26 15.69 3.03
N VAL A 187 15.54 15.13 3.99
CA VAL A 187 14.07 15.04 3.94
C VAL A 187 13.42 15.97 4.96
N TYR A 188 12.54 16.84 4.45
CA TYR A 188 11.60 17.60 5.27
C TYR A 188 10.27 16.85 5.36
N PHE A 189 9.88 16.45 6.57
CA PHE A 189 8.59 15.82 6.82
C PHE A 189 7.54 16.86 7.22
N LEU A 190 6.46 16.93 6.46
CA LEU A 190 5.28 17.72 6.77
C LEU A 190 4.15 16.78 7.18
N GLY A 191 3.90 16.67 8.48
CA GLY A 191 2.82 15.88 9.05
C GLY A 191 1.52 16.68 9.10
N LEU A 192 0.45 16.14 8.52
CA LEU A 192 -0.90 16.70 8.66
C LEU A 192 -1.65 15.94 9.74
N ASP A 193 -2.29 16.70 10.61
CA ASP A 193 -3.17 16.18 11.65
C ASP A 193 -4.45 17.03 11.76
N VAL A 194 -5.54 16.42 12.23
CA VAL A 194 -6.83 17.07 12.44
C VAL A 194 -7.60 16.32 13.52
N ASP A 195 -8.55 17.00 14.17
CA ASP A 195 -9.45 16.34 15.12
C ASP A 195 -10.09 15.07 14.51
N ARG A 196 -10.14 14.02 15.34
CA ARG A 196 -10.59 12.70 14.90
C ARG A 196 -12.03 12.69 14.39
N ASN A 197 -12.90 13.50 14.99
CA ASN A 197 -14.30 13.58 14.55
C ASN A 197 -14.41 14.22 13.18
N ILE A 198 -13.64 15.30 12.95
CA ILE A 198 -13.57 15.96 11.64
C ILE A 198 -13.02 15.00 10.57
N LEU A 199 -12.02 14.20 10.92
CA LEU A 199 -11.47 13.19 10.02
C LEU A 199 -12.50 12.12 9.66
N HIS A 200 -13.24 11.60 10.64
CA HIS A 200 -14.30 10.62 10.41
C HIS A 200 -15.39 11.17 9.50
N ASP A 201 -15.85 12.39 9.73
CA ASP A 201 -16.85 13.04 8.87
C ASP A 201 -16.37 13.19 7.42
N ARG A 202 -15.10 13.56 7.23
CA ARG A 202 -14.51 13.65 5.88
C ARG A 202 -14.41 12.28 5.21
N ILE A 203 -14.03 11.25 5.95
CA ILE A 203 -13.95 9.87 5.43
C ILE A 203 -15.35 9.38 5.03
N ASN A 204 -16.35 9.58 5.88
CA ASN A 204 -17.74 9.18 5.60
C ASN A 204 -18.26 9.86 4.34
N LYS A 205 -18.15 11.19 4.24
CA LYS A 205 -18.54 11.93 3.04
C LYS A 205 -17.81 11.46 1.78
N ARG A 206 -16.53 11.11 1.91
CA ARG A 206 -15.76 10.58 0.79
C ARG A 206 -16.30 9.22 0.34
N VAL A 207 -16.69 8.35 1.26
CA VAL A 207 -17.31 7.06 0.94
C VAL A 207 -18.64 7.27 0.22
N ASP A 208 -19.49 8.18 0.69
CA ASP A 208 -20.76 8.52 0.03
C ASP A 208 -20.51 8.97 -1.43
N ILE A 209 -19.55 9.88 -1.65
CA ILE A 209 -19.15 10.35 -2.99
C ILE A 209 -18.62 9.19 -3.85
N MET A 210 -17.88 8.24 -3.29
CA MET A 210 -17.41 7.08 -4.04
C MET A 210 -18.59 6.24 -4.55
N PHE A 211 -19.61 6.02 -3.74
CA PHE A 211 -20.83 5.32 -4.18
C PHE A 211 -21.58 6.08 -5.25
N GLU A 212 -21.75 7.40 -5.09
CA GLU A 212 -22.40 8.26 -6.10
C GLU A 212 -21.63 8.25 -7.44
N ASN A 213 -20.30 8.18 -7.39
CA ASN A 213 -19.44 8.13 -8.58
C ASN A 213 -19.37 6.73 -9.22
N GLY A 214 -20.05 5.71 -8.66
CA GLY A 214 -20.17 4.40 -9.27
C GLY A 214 -19.15 3.35 -8.79
N LEU A 215 -18.70 3.43 -7.54
CA LEU A 215 -17.78 2.45 -6.94
C LEU A 215 -18.24 1.01 -7.15
N VAL A 216 -19.54 0.71 -6.97
CA VAL A 216 -20.08 -0.64 -7.17
C VAL A 216 -19.81 -1.12 -8.59
N LYS A 217 -20.07 -0.27 -9.59
CA LYS A 217 -19.84 -0.60 -11.00
C LYS A 217 -18.36 -0.83 -11.30
N GLU A 218 -17.47 0.00 -10.75
CA GLU A 218 -16.03 -0.20 -10.88
C GLU A 218 -15.60 -1.57 -10.34
N VAL A 219 -16.11 -1.96 -9.17
CA VAL A 219 -15.78 -3.25 -8.57
C VAL A 219 -16.35 -4.42 -9.39
N GLU A 220 -17.59 -4.32 -9.89
CA GLU A 220 -18.21 -5.31 -10.75
C GLU A 220 -17.45 -5.50 -12.07
N GLU A 221 -16.98 -4.42 -12.69
CA GLU A 221 -16.21 -4.46 -13.94
C GLU A 221 -14.82 -5.10 -13.74
N LEU A 222 -14.20 -4.89 -12.58
CA LEU A 222 -12.91 -5.47 -12.23
C LEU A 222 -13.03 -6.93 -11.78
N PHE A 223 -14.19 -7.31 -11.25
CA PHE A 223 -14.47 -8.66 -10.78
C PHE A 223 -14.71 -9.61 -11.96
N SER A 224 -13.65 -10.19 -12.49
CA SER A 224 -13.72 -11.13 -13.62
C SER A 224 -13.97 -12.59 -13.23
N ASN A 225 -13.48 -13.00 -12.05
CA ASN A 225 -13.62 -14.36 -11.52
C ASN A 225 -13.30 -14.40 -10.01
N PRO A 226 -13.59 -15.50 -9.29
CA PRO A 226 -13.28 -15.63 -7.86
C PRO A 226 -11.83 -15.43 -7.47
N GLN A 227 -10.87 -15.72 -8.36
CA GLN A 227 -9.43 -15.53 -8.10
C GLN A 227 -9.05 -14.05 -8.00
N THR A 228 -9.85 -13.14 -8.55
CA THR A 228 -9.64 -11.68 -8.43
C THR A 228 -9.48 -11.24 -6.98
N TRP A 229 -10.19 -11.90 -6.05
CA TRP A 229 -10.10 -11.60 -4.62
C TRP A 229 -8.77 -12.01 -3.95
N GLU A 230 -7.95 -12.78 -4.63
CA GLU A 230 -6.62 -13.19 -4.16
C GLU A 230 -5.56 -12.15 -4.51
N TYR A 231 -5.83 -11.27 -5.47
CA TYR A 231 -4.89 -10.23 -5.86
C TYR A 231 -4.66 -9.22 -4.74
N THR A 232 -3.42 -8.75 -4.61
CA THR A 232 -3.02 -7.77 -3.59
C THR A 232 -3.83 -6.48 -3.69
N SER A 233 -4.18 -6.07 -4.89
CA SER A 233 -5.01 -4.90 -5.18
C SER A 233 -6.39 -4.97 -4.53
N PHE A 234 -7.04 -6.13 -4.53
CA PHE A 234 -8.36 -6.35 -3.93
C PHE A 234 -8.33 -6.54 -2.40
N GLN A 235 -7.15 -6.60 -1.79
CA GLN A 235 -7.02 -6.60 -0.33
C GLN A 235 -7.09 -5.18 0.26
N GLY A 236 -7.12 -4.15 -0.58
CA GLY A 236 -7.25 -2.76 -0.17
C GLY A 236 -8.64 -2.42 0.40
N ILE A 237 -8.66 -1.43 1.29
CA ILE A 237 -9.91 -0.83 1.78
C ILE A 237 -10.64 -0.19 0.59
N GLY A 238 -11.95 -0.39 0.50
CA GLY A 238 -12.78 0.06 -0.62
C GLY A 238 -13.10 -1.04 -1.63
N TYR A 239 -12.35 -2.15 -1.62
CA TYR A 239 -12.59 -3.29 -2.51
C TYR A 239 -12.86 -4.59 -1.74
N LYS A 240 -12.06 -4.93 -0.75
CA LYS A 240 -12.21 -6.18 0.02
C LYS A 240 -13.58 -6.34 0.67
N GLU A 241 -14.25 -5.23 0.98
CA GLU A 241 -15.57 -5.20 1.60
C GLU A 241 -16.68 -5.71 0.66
N PHE A 242 -16.43 -5.69 -0.66
CA PHE A 242 -17.38 -6.23 -1.65
C PHE A 242 -17.28 -7.73 -1.86
N LYS A 243 -16.25 -8.39 -1.31
CA LYS A 243 -15.99 -9.81 -1.52
C LYS A 243 -17.22 -10.66 -1.23
N ASP A 244 -17.78 -10.52 -0.04
CA ASP A 244 -18.92 -11.34 0.38
C ASP A 244 -20.18 -11.00 -0.42
N CYS A 245 -20.43 -9.72 -0.69
CA CYS A 245 -21.58 -9.29 -1.49
C CYS A 245 -21.55 -9.88 -2.91
N LEU A 246 -20.43 -9.78 -3.62
CA LEU A 246 -20.33 -10.23 -5.00
C LEU A 246 -20.21 -11.76 -5.13
N LEU A 247 -19.63 -12.45 -4.17
CA LEU A 247 -19.60 -13.91 -4.17
C LEU A 247 -20.99 -14.52 -3.95
N TYR A 248 -21.86 -13.88 -3.15
CA TYR A 248 -23.22 -14.37 -2.90
C TYR A 248 -24.22 -13.95 -3.97
N THR A 249 -24.03 -12.83 -4.65
CA THR A 249 -24.93 -12.31 -5.69
C THR A 249 -24.58 -12.75 -7.10
N SER A 250 -23.39 -13.31 -7.31
CA SER A 250 -22.99 -13.85 -8.62
C SER A 250 -23.83 -15.11 -8.91
N PRO A 251 -24.62 -15.16 -10.02
CA PRO A 251 -25.42 -16.34 -10.33
C PRO A 251 -24.49 -17.53 -10.49
N SER A 252 -24.79 -18.59 -9.71
CA SER A 252 -24.07 -19.87 -9.81
C SER A 252 -24.05 -20.34 -11.28
N PRO A 253 -22.98 -20.95 -11.76
CA PRO A 253 -22.97 -21.57 -13.10
C PRO A 253 -24.14 -22.52 -13.31
N ARG A 254 -24.76 -23.04 -12.25
CA ARG A 254 -25.98 -23.89 -12.29
C ARG A 254 -27.26 -23.12 -12.64
N ASP A 255 -27.30 -21.79 -12.40
CA ASP A 255 -28.51 -21.00 -12.70
C ASP A 255 -28.58 -20.57 -14.16
N ARG A 256 -27.46 -20.56 -14.90
CA ARG A 256 -27.43 -20.30 -16.35
C ARG A 256 -28.01 -21.41 -17.20
N THR A 257 -28.20 -22.59 -16.64
CA THR A 257 -28.74 -23.76 -17.38
C THR A 257 -30.25 -23.94 -17.26
N ARG A 258 -30.96 -23.11 -16.45
CA ARG A 258 -32.42 -23.21 -16.25
C ARG A 258 -33.27 -22.26 -17.09
N SER A 259 -32.67 -21.42 -17.93
CA SER A 259 -33.43 -20.58 -18.88
C SER A 259 -33.18 -21.05 -20.31
N ARG A 260 -33.75 -22.22 -20.65
CA ARG A 260 -34.10 -22.67 -22.00
C ARG A 260 -35.40 -23.48 -21.96
#